data_3dda73996d3ab671bb6a97e940413734
#
_entry.id   3dda73996d3ab671bb6a97e940413734
#
_cell.length_a   1.000
_cell.length_b   1.000
_cell.length_c   1.000
_cell.angle_alpha   90.00
_cell.angle_beta   90.00
_cell.angle_gamma   90.00
#
_symmetry.space_group_name_H-M   'P 1'
#
loop_
_entity.id
_entity.type
_entity.pdbx_description
1 polymer ?
#
loop_
_entity_poly.entity_id
_entity_poly.type
_entity_poly.pdbx_seq_one_letter_code
_entity_poly.pdbx_strand_id
1 'polypeptide(L)'
;VSEYDIAYYNQETPAGDDSIAYSGYPMFYTPSAYVDAMRAIGFNTVSLASNHSLDKGEKGILNTVKYFKSTDILYNGMSDSEEDRNNFIIKEKNNITYTMLSYTTITNGLNVPASKGYLLNKYDKEQVKKDIEAVRDKVDVLIVAMHWGIEYINMPNDEEKEIAGYLSSLGVDIVIGNHPHILQPITRIGDTIVMYSLGNFISNQYGGTNGDWNKLIGFMATLDITKTVSKDNE
;
A
#
# COMPACT_ATOMS: atom_id res chain seq x y z
N VAL A 1 17.73 -3.39 3.26
CA VAL A 1 16.50 -3.61 2.46
C VAL A 1 16.82 -4.47 1.25
N SER A 2 17.92 -4.21 0.54
CA SER A 2 18.32 -4.96 -0.67
C SER A 2 18.61 -6.47 -0.47
N GLU A 3 18.61 -6.96 0.74
CA GLU A 3 18.80 -8.39 1.06
C GLU A 3 17.49 -9.18 1.08
N TYR A 4 16.34 -8.49 0.97
CA TYR A 4 15.01 -9.11 1.00
C TYR A 4 14.45 -9.27 -0.42
N ASP A 5 13.77 -10.38 -0.67
CA ASP A 5 13.15 -10.69 -1.97
C ASP A 5 11.96 -9.77 -2.26
N ILE A 6 11.16 -9.47 -1.26
CA ILE A 6 10.03 -8.53 -1.31
C ILE A 6 10.26 -7.45 -0.25
N ALA A 7 10.41 -6.22 -0.70
CA ALA A 7 10.60 -5.06 0.17
C ALA A 7 9.52 -4.01 -0.13
N TYR A 8 8.62 -3.86 0.82
CA TYR A 8 7.43 -3.00 0.73
C TYR A 8 7.62 -1.65 1.41
N TYR A 9 7.08 -0.59 0.81
CA TYR A 9 6.77 0.66 1.49
C TYR A 9 5.46 1.28 0.98
N ASN A 10 4.87 2.15 1.80
CA ASN A 10 3.73 2.97 1.41
C ASN A 10 4.23 4.32 0.85
N GLN A 11 3.96 4.59 -0.43
CA GLN A 11 4.18 5.89 -1.05
C GLN A 11 2.94 6.74 -0.79
N GLU A 12 2.96 7.52 0.27
CA GLU A 12 1.75 8.24 0.73
C GLU A 12 1.38 9.42 -0.17
N THR A 13 2.38 10.01 -0.82
CA THR A 13 2.19 11.21 -1.66
C THR A 13 2.30 10.88 -3.14
N PRO A 14 1.57 11.58 -4.03
CA PRO A 14 1.83 11.47 -5.47
C PRO A 14 3.27 11.87 -5.78
N ALA A 15 3.90 11.17 -6.73
CA ALA A 15 5.30 11.39 -7.09
C ALA A 15 5.47 11.37 -8.62
N GLY A 16 6.39 12.18 -9.14
CA GLY A 16 6.64 12.20 -10.58
C GLY A 16 7.64 13.27 -11.01
N ASP A 17 7.56 13.65 -12.28
CA ASP A 17 8.42 14.66 -12.90
C ASP A 17 8.01 16.11 -12.56
N ASP A 18 8.79 17.08 -13.00
CA ASP A 18 8.60 18.52 -12.73
C ASP A 18 7.49 19.18 -13.56
N SER A 19 6.70 18.41 -14.31
CA SER A 19 5.51 18.94 -15.01
C SER A 19 4.40 19.39 -14.05
N ILE A 20 4.53 19.01 -12.78
CA ILE A 20 3.76 19.49 -11.64
C ILE A 20 4.75 20.07 -10.62
N ALA A 21 4.47 21.27 -10.11
CA ALA A 21 5.31 21.88 -9.09
C ALA A 21 5.35 21.02 -7.81
N TYR A 22 6.55 20.72 -7.34
CA TYR A 22 6.75 20.01 -6.08
C TYR A 22 6.23 20.83 -4.90
N SER A 23 5.64 20.16 -3.94
CA SER A 23 5.03 20.81 -2.78
C SER A 23 4.98 19.89 -1.56
N GLY A 24 5.04 20.50 -0.38
CA GLY A 24 4.82 19.86 0.90
C GLY A 24 3.37 20.01 1.39
N TYR A 25 3.20 19.84 2.72
CA TYR A 25 1.90 19.98 3.37
C TYR A 25 1.19 21.29 3.01
N PRO A 26 -0.14 21.30 2.82
CA PRO A 26 -1.06 20.15 2.97
C PRO A 26 -1.32 19.38 1.67
N MET A 27 -0.83 19.83 0.53
CA MET A 27 -1.09 19.27 -0.80
C MET A 27 0.23 18.84 -1.44
N PHE A 28 0.63 17.60 -1.15
CA PHE A 28 1.94 17.09 -1.50
C PHE A 28 2.10 16.77 -2.99
N TYR A 29 3.32 16.94 -3.46
CA TYR A 29 3.80 16.33 -4.69
C TYR A 29 5.31 16.12 -4.59
N THR A 30 5.74 14.87 -4.69
CA THR A 30 7.11 14.43 -4.40
C THR A 30 7.91 14.26 -5.71
N PRO A 31 9.18 14.68 -5.77
CA PRO A 31 10.04 14.37 -6.91
C PRO A 31 10.21 12.86 -7.12
N SER A 32 10.21 12.40 -8.39
CA SER A 32 10.49 11.00 -8.73
C SER A 32 11.85 10.51 -8.20
N ALA A 33 12.81 11.41 -8.03
CA ALA A 33 14.11 11.11 -7.42
C ALA A 33 14.01 10.47 -6.02
N TYR A 34 12.93 10.76 -5.27
CA TYR A 34 12.66 10.07 -4.01
C TYR A 34 12.37 8.58 -4.24
N VAL A 35 11.53 8.27 -5.22
CA VAL A 35 11.20 6.87 -5.56
C VAL A 35 12.44 6.16 -6.11
N ASP A 36 13.28 6.86 -6.90
CA ASP A 36 14.55 6.31 -7.38
C ASP A 36 15.48 5.97 -6.21
N ALA A 37 15.56 6.82 -5.19
CA ALA A 37 16.34 6.55 -3.99
C ALA A 37 15.79 5.33 -3.20
N MET A 38 14.47 5.21 -3.07
CA MET A 38 13.85 4.04 -2.44
C MET A 38 14.13 2.75 -3.21
N ARG A 39 14.08 2.79 -4.55
CA ARG A 39 14.47 1.69 -5.43
C ARG A 39 15.94 1.30 -5.25
N ALA A 40 16.82 2.28 -5.21
CA ALA A 40 18.27 2.07 -5.10
C ALA A 40 18.67 1.35 -3.80
N ILE A 41 17.91 1.51 -2.72
CA ILE A 41 18.12 0.79 -1.46
C ILE A 41 17.38 -0.55 -1.38
N GLY A 42 16.62 -0.92 -2.43
CA GLY A 42 16.06 -2.25 -2.61
C GLY A 42 14.55 -2.39 -2.46
N PHE A 43 13.79 -1.30 -2.25
CA PHE A 43 12.32 -1.38 -2.26
C PHE A 43 11.79 -1.70 -3.66
N ASN A 44 10.88 -2.67 -3.74
CA ASN A 44 10.38 -3.21 -5.01
C ASN A 44 8.86 -3.46 -5.03
N THR A 45 8.17 -3.17 -3.93
CA THR A 45 6.71 -3.33 -3.78
C THR A 45 6.13 -2.11 -3.09
N VAL A 46 5.16 -1.44 -3.71
CA VAL A 46 4.73 -0.10 -3.29
C VAL A 46 3.21 0.05 -3.32
N SER A 47 2.63 0.47 -2.20
CA SER A 47 1.25 0.95 -2.13
C SER A 47 1.17 2.41 -2.57
N LEU A 48 0.22 2.72 -3.46
CA LEU A 48 -0.06 4.08 -3.95
C LEU A 48 -1.44 4.60 -3.48
N ALA A 49 -2.25 3.79 -2.80
CA ALA A 49 -3.52 4.22 -2.28
C ALA A 49 -3.36 4.84 -0.88
N SER A 50 -3.62 6.14 -0.77
CA SER A 50 -3.51 6.88 0.49
C SER A 50 -4.51 8.05 0.55
N ASN A 51 -4.58 8.71 1.70
CA ASN A 51 -5.34 9.95 1.89
C ASN A 51 -4.80 11.11 1.03
N HIS A 52 -3.51 11.10 0.66
CA HIS A 52 -2.84 12.11 -0.17
C HIS A 52 -2.79 11.78 -1.67
N SER A 53 -3.32 10.64 -2.09
CA SER A 53 -3.31 10.21 -3.50
C SER A 53 -3.92 11.25 -4.46
N LEU A 54 -4.89 12.04 -3.97
CA LEU A 54 -5.61 13.04 -4.75
C LEU A 54 -5.08 14.47 -4.62
N ASP A 55 -3.98 14.70 -3.93
CA ASP A 55 -3.45 16.05 -3.65
C ASP A 55 -3.19 16.90 -4.90
N LYS A 56 -2.90 16.28 -6.02
CA LYS A 56 -2.76 16.95 -7.34
C LYS A 56 -3.83 16.50 -8.34
N GLY A 57 -4.93 15.96 -7.83
CA GLY A 57 -6.03 15.48 -8.64
C GLY A 57 -5.62 14.41 -9.65
N GLU A 58 -6.39 14.29 -10.73
CA GLU A 58 -6.11 13.36 -11.81
C GLU A 58 -4.70 13.51 -12.40
N LYS A 59 -4.23 14.75 -12.60
CA LYS A 59 -2.91 15.00 -13.17
C LYS A 59 -1.79 14.41 -12.30
N GLY A 60 -1.92 14.50 -10.96
CA GLY A 60 -0.99 13.89 -10.01
C GLY A 60 -0.97 12.37 -10.14
N ILE A 61 -2.15 11.74 -10.17
CA ILE A 61 -2.28 10.29 -10.34
C ILE A 61 -1.65 9.83 -11.66
N LEU A 62 -2.04 10.45 -12.78
CA LEU A 62 -1.53 10.06 -14.11
C LEU A 62 0.00 10.19 -14.19
N ASN A 63 0.57 11.23 -13.59
CA ASN A 63 2.02 11.40 -13.56
C ASN A 63 2.70 10.36 -12.68
N THR A 64 2.11 10.03 -11.52
CA THR A 64 2.61 8.98 -10.63
C THR A 64 2.57 7.61 -11.33
N VAL A 65 1.45 7.23 -11.92
CA VAL A 65 1.29 5.95 -12.63
C VAL A 65 2.26 5.85 -13.81
N LYS A 66 2.37 6.91 -14.62
CA LYS A 66 3.33 6.99 -15.73
C LYS A 66 4.76 6.70 -15.26
N TYR A 67 5.15 7.27 -14.11
CA TYR A 67 6.47 7.03 -13.55
C TYR A 67 6.63 5.57 -13.10
N PHE A 68 5.70 5.03 -12.30
CA PHE A 68 5.79 3.65 -11.81
C PHE A 68 5.76 2.61 -12.95
N LYS A 69 5.00 2.86 -14.02
CA LYS A 69 5.01 2.01 -15.24
C LYS A 69 6.37 1.96 -15.94
N SER A 70 7.24 2.95 -15.73
CA SER A 70 8.60 2.96 -16.27
C SER A 70 9.60 2.18 -15.41
N THR A 71 9.15 1.61 -14.29
CA THR A 71 9.99 0.87 -13.33
C THR A 71 9.63 -0.62 -13.34
N ASP A 72 10.42 -1.41 -12.63
CA ASP A 72 10.17 -2.82 -12.34
C ASP A 72 9.44 -3.05 -11.00
N ILE A 73 9.03 -1.98 -10.31
CA ILE A 73 8.33 -2.02 -9.03
C ILE A 73 6.94 -2.67 -9.19
N LEU A 74 6.58 -3.58 -8.31
CA LEU A 74 5.20 -3.99 -8.12
C LEU A 74 4.47 -2.86 -7.39
N TYR A 75 3.49 -2.23 -8.03
CA TYR A 75 2.68 -1.19 -7.40
C TYR A 75 1.20 -1.46 -7.59
N ASN A 76 0.38 -0.92 -6.70
CA ASN A 76 -1.08 -0.96 -6.81
C ASN A 76 -1.69 0.22 -6.03
N GLY A 77 -2.92 0.60 -6.39
CA GLY A 77 -3.67 1.65 -5.70
C GLY A 77 -4.05 2.84 -6.56
N MET A 78 -3.21 3.21 -7.53
CA MET A 78 -3.50 4.20 -8.58
C MET A 78 -3.45 3.55 -9.94
N SER A 79 -4.28 4.04 -10.88
CA SER A 79 -4.33 3.54 -12.27
C SER A 79 -4.64 4.68 -13.24
N ASP A 80 -4.24 4.55 -14.50
CA ASP A 80 -4.51 5.56 -15.54
C ASP A 80 -5.72 5.22 -16.42
N SER A 81 -6.24 4.00 -16.32
CA SER A 81 -7.38 3.52 -17.08
C SER A 81 -8.11 2.38 -16.34
N GLU A 82 -9.33 2.03 -16.77
CA GLU A 82 -10.05 0.84 -16.27
C GLU A 82 -9.29 -0.46 -16.60
N GLU A 83 -8.66 -0.52 -17.77
CA GLU A 83 -7.84 -1.67 -18.16
C GLU A 83 -6.66 -1.83 -17.19
N ASP A 84 -5.94 -0.74 -16.90
CA ASP A 84 -4.84 -0.71 -15.95
C ASP A 84 -5.29 -1.10 -14.53
N ARG A 85 -6.45 -0.58 -14.10
CA ARG A 85 -7.05 -0.88 -12.79
C ARG A 85 -7.32 -2.38 -12.61
N ASN A 86 -7.70 -3.06 -13.66
CA ASN A 86 -8.04 -4.48 -13.67
C ASN A 86 -6.86 -5.39 -14.07
N ASN A 87 -5.71 -4.81 -14.37
CA ASN A 87 -4.48 -5.53 -14.71
C ASN A 87 -3.63 -5.77 -13.45
N PHE A 88 -3.88 -6.88 -12.76
CA PHE A 88 -3.14 -7.23 -11.55
C PHE A 88 -1.75 -7.77 -11.89
N ILE A 89 -0.72 -7.09 -11.40
CA ILE A 89 0.68 -7.48 -11.61
C ILE A 89 1.00 -8.65 -10.67
N ILE A 90 1.31 -9.81 -11.24
CA ILE A 90 1.82 -10.98 -10.50
C ILE A 90 3.32 -11.06 -10.70
N LYS A 91 4.05 -11.22 -9.61
CA LYS A 91 5.50 -11.45 -9.58
C LYS A 91 5.78 -12.86 -9.09
N GLU A 92 6.96 -13.36 -9.43
CA GLU A 92 7.48 -14.60 -8.92
C GLU A 92 8.90 -14.41 -8.38
N LYS A 93 9.18 -14.98 -7.23
CA LYS A 93 10.51 -15.02 -6.63
C LYS A 93 10.70 -16.36 -5.90
N ASN A 94 11.82 -17.04 -6.16
CA ASN A 94 12.13 -18.34 -5.55
C ASN A 94 11.00 -19.37 -5.68
N ASN A 95 10.33 -19.43 -6.84
CA ASN A 95 9.17 -20.30 -7.13
C ASN A 95 7.93 -19.98 -6.25
N ILE A 96 7.85 -18.80 -5.65
CA ILE A 96 6.68 -18.29 -4.94
C ILE A 96 6.09 -17.17 -5.77
N THR A 97 4.85 -17.34 -6.22
CA THR A 97 4.09 -16.30 -6.90
C THR A 97 3.40 -15.39 -5.89
N TYR A 98 3.44 -14.08 -6.13
CA TYR A 98 2.82 -13.11 -5.23
C TYR A 98 2.25 -11.92 -5.97
N THR A 99 1.28 -11.26 -5.35
CA THR A 99 0.77 -9.95 -5.76
C THR A 99 0.41 -9.10 -4.55
N MET A 100 0.25 -7.81 -4.78
CA MET A 100 -0.25 -6.88 -3.78
C MET A 100 -1.42 -6.07 -4.35
N LEU A 101 -2.51 -6.01 -3.59
CA LEU A 101 -3.60 -5.07 -3.77
C LEU A 101 -3.48 -3.93 -2.76
N SER A 102 -3.93 -2.75 -3.10
CA SER A 102 -3.82 -1.59 -2.23
C SER A 102 -5.08 -0.72 -2.27
N TYR A 103 -5.57 -0.32 -1.11
CA TYR A 103 -6.80 0.46 -0.96
C TYR A 103 -6.67 1.52 0.12
N THR A 104 -7.46 2.60 0.00
CA THR A 104 -7.60 3.61 1.05
C THR A 104 -9.05 3.80 1.46
N THR A 105 -9.32 3.94 2.75
CA THR A 105 -10.63 4.34 3.28
C THR A 105 -10.79 5.87 3.32
N ILE A 106 -9.70 6.61 3.14
CA ILE A 106 -9.61 8.06 3.41
C ILE A 106 -9.05 8.77 2.18
N THR A 107 -9.57 9.97 1.87
CA THR A 107 -9.11 10.81 0.76
C THR A 107 -9.05 12.30 1.12
N ASN A 108 -8.96 12.65 2.40
CA ASN A 108 -8.97 14.02 2.89
C ASN A 108 -10.13 14.89 2.33
N GLY A 109 -11.29 14.25 2.11
CA GLY A 109 -12.47 14.90 1.53
C GLY A 109 -12.41 15.13 0.01
N LEU A 110 -11.33 14.74 -0.66
CA LEU A 110 -11.21 14.80 -2.12
C LEU A 110 -11.87 13.59 -2.78
N ASN A 111 -12.39 13.76 -3.99
CA ASN A 111 -13.04 12.69 -4.73
C ASN A 111 -12.58 12.66 -6.18
N VAL A 112 -12.47 11.46 -6.72
CA VAL A 112 -12.36 11.26 -8.17
C VAL A 112 -13.73 11.47 -8.81
N PRO A 113 -13.80 11.96 -10.08
CA PRO A 113 -15.05 11.98 -10.81
C PRO A 113 -15.66 10.56 -10.90
N ALA A 114 -16.98 10.45 -10.78
CA ALA A 114 -17.66 9.15 -10.80
C ALA A 114 -17.35 8.30 -12.05
N SER A 115 -17.14 8.95 -13.20
CA SER A 115 -16.73 8.29 -14.46
C SER A 115 -15.26 7.83 -14.48
N LYS A 116 -14.47 8.12 -13.45
CA LYS A 116 -13.04 7.82 -13.36
C LYS A 116 -12.67 7.13 -12.05
N GLY A 117 -13.59 6.34 -11.50
CA GLY A 117 -13.37 5.59 -10.27
C GLY A 117 -12.13 4.69 -10.27
N TYR A 118 -11.66 4.33 -11.46
CA TYR A 118 -10.44 3.56 -11.67
C TYR A 118 -9.14 4.27 -11.22
N LEU A 119 -9.15 5.61 -11.15
CA LEU A 119 -7.94 6.38 -10.83
C LEU A 119 -7.36 6.07 -9.45
N LEU A 120 -8.21 5.75 -8.48
CA LEU A 120 -7.79 5.46 -7.11
C LEU A 120 -8.61 4.32 -6.50
N ASN A 121 -7.94 3.33 -5.96
CA ASN A 121 -8.57 2.24 -5.25
C ASN A 121 -9.07 2.71 -3.87
N LYS A 122 -10.27 3.25 -3.83
CA LYS A 122 -10.98 3.45 -2.56
C LYS A 122 -11.51 2.12 -2.07
N TYR A 123 -11.44 1.88 -0.75
CA TYR A 123 -12.02 0.69 -0.17
C TYR A 123 -13.53 0.63 -0.44
N ASP A 124 -13.95 -0.41 -1.10
CA ASP A 124 -15.34 -0.83 -1.27
C ASP A 124 -15.38 -2.35 -1.09
N LYS A 125 -16.20 -2.82 -0.19
CA LYS A 125 -16.23 -4.23 0.25
C LYS A 125 -16.46 -5.20 -0.90
N GLU A 126 -17.39 -4.86 -1.81
CA GLU A 126 -17.73 -5.71 -2.95
C GLU A 126 -16.64 -5.68 -4.04
N GLN A 127 -16.04 -4.52 -4.27
CA GLN A 127 -14.94 -4.39 -5.22
C GLN A 127 -13.69 -5.12 -4.74
N VAL A 128 -13.33 -4.98 -3.47
CA VAL A 128 -12.21 -5.70 -2.84
C VAL A 128 -12.38 -7.21 -2.97
N LYS A 129 -13.60 -7.72 -2.73
CA LYS A 129 -13.89 -9.14 -2.93
C LYS A 129 -13.64 -9.59 -4.37
N LYS A 130 -14.15 -8.85 -5.35
CA LYS A 130 -13.95 -9.16 -6.78
C LYS A 130 -12.47 -9.16 -7.16
N ASP A 131 -11.71 -8.18 -6.66
CA ASP A 131 -10.28 -8.07 -6.94
C ASP A 131 -9.51 -9.25 -6.35
N ILE A 132 -9.84 -9.64 -5.11
CA ILE A 132 -9.24 -10.81 -4.44
C ILE A 132 -9.58 -12.09 -5.20
N GLU A 133 -10.85 -12.31 -5.54
CA GLU A 133 -11.30 -13.48 -6.31
C GLU A 133 -10.59 -13.56 -7.68
N ALA A 134 -10.28 -12.42 -8.30
CA ALA A 134 -9.59 -12.38 -9.58
C ALA A 134 -8.13 -12.85 -9.51
N VAL A 135 -7.49 -12.78 -8.34
CA VAL A 135 -6.05 -13.08 -8.18
C VAL A 135 -5.73 -14.24 -7.24
N ARG A 136 -6.63 -14.57 -6.28
CA ARG A 136 -6.32 -15.50 -5.19
C ARG A 136 -5.76 -16.85 -5.67
N ASP A 137 -6.41 -17.46 -6.66
CA ASP A 137 -6.01 -18.77 -7.17
C ASP A 137 -4.77 -18.72 -8.10
N LYS A 138 -4.25 -17.52 -8.37
CA LYS A 138 -3.11 -17.32 -9.27
C LYS A 138 -1.80 -17.08 -8.52
N VAL A 139 -1.85 -16.92 -7.20
CA VAL A 139 -0.69 -16.58 -6.39
C VAL A 139 -0.58 -17.45 -5.14
N ASP A 140 0.67 -17.72 -4.75
CA ASP A 140 0.95 -18.38 -3.49
C ASP A 140 0.76 -17.41 -2.31
N VAL A 141 1.10 -16.12 -2.50
CA VAL A 141 1.00 -15.09 -1.45
C VAL A 141 0.23 -13.89 -1.96
N LEU A 142 -0.85 -13.57 -1.27
CA LEU A 142 -1.64 -12.36 -1.50
C LEU A 142 -1.44 -11.35 -0.37
N ILE A 143 -0.91 -10.19 -0.74
CA ILE A 143 -0.70 -9.07 0.16
C ILE A 143 -1.80 -8.04 -0.08
N VAL A 144 -2.38 -7.48 0.97
CA VAL A 144 -3.27 -6.32 0.87
C VAL A 144 -2.71 -5.18 1.72
N ALA A 145 -2.38 -4.07 1.07
CA ALA A 145 -2.00 -2.83 1.75
C ALA A 145 -3.24 -1.95 1.97
N MET A 146 -3.46 -1.54 3.20
CA MET A 146 -4.58 -0.69 3.61
C MET A 146 -4.07 0.65 4.12
N HIS A 147 -4.68 1.74 3.67
CA HIS A 147 -4.48 3.06 4.23
C HIS A 147 -5.76 3.48 4.95
N TRP A 148 -5.76 3.38 6.29
CA TRP A 148 -6.95 3.35 7.12
C TRP A 148 -6.75 3.92 8.53
N GLY A 149 -7.83 3.98 9.30
CA GLY A 149 -7.78 4.29 10.72
C GLY A 149 -7.76 5.78 11.01
N ILE A 150 -7.19 6.14 12.15
CA ILE A 150 -7.13 7.50 12.66
C ILE A 150 -5.69 7.85 12.99
N GLU A 151 -5.24 9.03 12.51
CA GLU A 151 -3.90 9.53 12.79
C GLU A 151 -3.61 9.58 14.29
N TYR A 152 -2.42 9.14 14.65
CA TYR A 152 -1.84 9.22 16.00
C TYR A 152 -2.59 8.43 17.09
N ILE A 153 -3.41 7.47 16.70
CA ILE A 153 -4.05 6.51 17.61
C ILE A 153 -3.31 5.19 17.55
N ASN A 154 -2.83 4.70 18.69
CA ASN A 154 -1.98 3.50 18.78
C ASN A 154 -2.72 2.16 18.83
N MET A 155 -4.04 2.19 18.78
CA MET A 155 -4.88 0.98 18.73
C MET A 155 -5.82 1.06 17.54
N PRO A 156 -5.98 -0.06 16.81
CA PRO A 156 -6.92 -0.10 15.69
C PRO A 156 -8.36 0.11 16.19
N ASN A 157 -9.11 0.90 15.44
CA ASN A 157 -10.53 1.12 15.66
C ASN A 157 -11.37 -0.10 15.19
N ASP A 158 -12.69 -0.03 15.35
CA ASP A 158 -13.56 -1.16 14.99
C ASP A 158 -13.67 -1.35 13.47
N GLU A 159 -13.59 -0.28 12.66
CA GLU A 159 -13.56 -0.35 11.19
C GLU A 159 -12.30 -1.10 10.72
N GLU A 160 -11.12 -0.75 11.23
CA GLU A 160 -9.86 -1.43 10.91
C GLU A 160 -9.93 -2.93 11.23
N LYS A 161 -10.50 -3.29 12.39
CA LYS A 161 -10.68 -4.69 12.82
C LYS A 161 -11.68 -5.45 11.94
N GLU A 162 -12.81 -4.81 11.56
CA GLU A 162 -13.81 -5.39 10.66
C GLU A 162 -13.21 -5.65 9.28
N ILE A 163 -12.51 -4.66 8.71
CA ILE A 163 -11.85 -4.80 7.41
C ILE A 163 -10.79 -5.91 7.47
N ALA A 164 -9.94 -5.94 8.49
CA ALA A 164 -8.92 -6.98 8.65
C ALA A 164 -9.53 -8.39 8.73
N GLY A 165 -10.60 -8.55 9.51
CA GLY A 165 -11.35 -9.81 9.60
C GLY A 165 -11.98 -10.22 8.28
N TYR A 166 -12.52 -9.26 7.53
CA TYR A 166 -13.09 -9.51 6.22
C TYR A 166 -12.03 -9.94 5.20
N LEU A 167 -10.90 -9.26 5.12
CA LEU A 167 -9.77 -9.62 4.25
C LEU A 167 -9.24 -11.03 4.58
N SER A 168 -9.12 -11.36 5.87
CA SER A 168 -8.75 -12.71 6.32
C SER A 168 -9.76 -13.76 5.83
N SER A 169 -11.06 -13.48 5.90
CA SER A 169 -12.10 -14.40 5.43
C SER A 169 -12.08 -14.65 3.92
N LEU A 170 -11.45 -13.76 3.15
CA LEU A 170 -11.25 -13.88 1.70
C LEU A 170 -9.91 -14.57 1.33
N GLY A 171 -9.14 -15.04 2.32
CA GLY A 171 -7.89 -15.75 2.11
C GLY A 171 -6.69 -14.84 1.79
N VAL A 172 -6.68 -13.61 2.29
CA VAL A 172 -5.49 -12.76 2.24
C VAL A 172 -4.45 -13.30 3.22
N ASP A 173 -3.19 -13.38 2.80
CA ASP A 173 -2.11 -13.93 3.64
C ASP A 173 -1.50 -12.85 4.55
N ILE A 174 -1.32 -11.63 4.00
CA ILE A 174 -0.67 -10.53 4.72
C ILE A 174 -1.48 -9.23 4.50
N VAL A 175 -1.84 -8.57 5.59
CA VAL A 175 -2.41 -7.22 5.58
C VAL A 175 -1.42 -6.24 6.18
N ILE A 176 -1.12 -5.15 5.46
CA ILE A 176 -0.20 -4.10 5.90
C ILE A 176 -0.95 -2.78 5.97
N GLY A 177 -1.20 -2.31 7.18
CA GLY A 177 -1.86 -1.03 7.45
C GLY A 177 -0.89 0.15 7.47
N ASN A 178 -1.40 1.30 7.02
CA ASN A 178 -0.72 2.58 6.95
C ASN A 178 -1.69 3.70 7.35
N HIS A 179 -1.28 4.92 7.53
CA HIS A 179 -1.99 6.15 7.88
C HIS A 179 -1.87 6.58 9.34
N PRO A 180 -1.93 5.72 10.38
CA PRO A 180 -1.87 6.21 11.76
C PRO A 180 -0.58 6.95 12.12
N HIS A 181 0.49 6.84 11.32
CA HIS A 181 1.81 7.46 11.52
C HIS A 181 2.52 7.05 12.82
N ILE A 182 1.93 6.21 13.61
CA ILE A 182 2.51 5.61 14.82
C ILE A 182 2.28 4.11 14.80
N LEU A 183 3.00 3.39 15.65
CA LEU A 183 2.88 1.94 15.73
C LEU A 183 1.51 1.52 16.26
N GLN A 184 0.91 0.54 15.58
CA GLN A 184 -0.24 -0.21 16.05
C GLN A 184 0.12 -1.71 16.12
N PRO A 185 -0.67 -2.55 16.82
CA PRO A 185 -0.37 -3.96 16.96
C PRO A 185 -0.16 -4.72 15.67
N ILE A 186 0.68 -5.75 15.76
CA ILE A 186 0.76 -6.85 14.78
C ILE A 186 0.05 -8.04 15.41
N THR A 187 -0.84 -8.66 14.64
CA THR A 187 -1.64 -9.80 15.14
C THR A 187 -1.85 -10.84 14.02
N ARG A 188 -2.47 -11.95 14.39
CA ARG A 188 -2.90 -12.98 13.48
C ARG A 188 -4.42 -13.15 13.57
N ILE A 189 -5.09 -13.17 12.41
CA ILE A 189 -6.53 -13.46 12.31
C ILE A 189 -6.65 -14.67 11.39
N GLY A 190 -7.01 -15.84 11.96
CA GLY A 190 -6.90 -17.11 11.21
C GLY A 190 -5.45 -17.32 10.73
N ASP A 191 -5.26 -17.51 9.45
CA ASP A 191 -3.94 -17.67 8.84
C ASP A 191 -3.31 -16.34 8.35
N THR A 192 -4.06 -15.23 8.41
CA THR A 192 -3.63 -13.91 7.97
C THR A 192 -2.76 -13.21 9.01
N ILE A 193 -1.60 -12.72 8.61
CA ILE A 193 -0.79 -11.79 9.42
C ILE A 193 -1.32 -10.38 9.17
N VAL A 194 -1.70 -9.67 10.21
CA VAL A 194 -2.21 -8.29 10.15
C VAL A 194 -1.28 -7.36 10.92
N MET A 195 -0.66 -6.43 10.21
CA MET A 195 0.12 -5.32 10.75
C MET A 195 -0.75 -4.06 10.62
N TYR A 196 -1.37 -3.62 11.72
CA TYR A 196 -2.31 -2.49 11.65
C TYR A 196 -1.66 -1.16 11.30
N SER A 197 -0.46 -0.89 11.82
CA SER A 197 0.40 0.20 11.38
C SER A 197 1.85 -0.04 11.80
N LEU A 198 2.77 0.20 10.86
CA LEU A 198 4.22 0.12 11.11
C LEU A 198 4.85 1.47 11.47
N GLY A 199 4.04 2.53 11.59
CA GLY A 199 4.52 3.88 11.86
C GLY A 199 5.22 4.51 10.64
N ASN A 200 5.96 5.58 10.88
CA ASN A 200 6.69 6.30 9.83
C ASN A 200 8.06 5.66 9.55
N PHE A 201 8.40 5.49 8.27
CA PHE A 201 9.76 5.13 7.84
C PHE A 201 10.60 6.38 7.56
N ILE A 202 10.11 7.26 6.68
CA ILE A 202 10.68 8.58 6.41
C ILE A 202 9.56 9.61 6.49
N SER A 203 9.63 10.53 7.44
CA SER A 203 8.63 11.55 7.65
C SER A 203 9.25 12.81 8.24
N ASN A 204 8.70 13.96 7.88
CA ASN A 204 9.04 15.24 8.49
C ASN A 204 8.04 15.65 9.60
N GLN A 205 7.31 14.70 10.15
CA GLN A 205 6.40 14.93 11.28
C GLN A 205 7.20 14.98 12.58
N TYR A 206 7.79 16.14 12.88
CA TYR A 206 8.44 16.33 14.18
C TYR A 206 7.39 16.30 15.29
N GLY A 207 7.76 15.78 16.44
CA GLY A 207 6.97 15.92 17.65
C GLY A 207 6.67 17.41 17.85
N GLY A 208 5.41 17.82 17.64
CA GLY A 208 4.98 19.21 17.82
C GLY A 208 5.29 19.71 19.23
N THR A 209 4.86 20.93 19.57
CA THR A 209 5.06 21.55 20.88
C THR A 209 4.65 20.69 22.09
N ASN A 210 3.92 19.60 21.87
CA ASN A 210 3.47 18.63 22.88
C ASN A 210 4.33 17.35 22.93
N GLY A 211 5.44 17.26 22.16
CA GLY A 211 6.44 16.20 22.34
C GLY A 211 5.96 14.78 22.03
N ASP A 212 5.04 14.58 21.07
CA ASP A 212 4.64 13.22 20.66
C ASP A 212 5.74 12.56 19.82
N TRP A 213 6.66 11.92 20.52
CA TRP A 213 7.80 11.20 19.93
C TRP A 213 7.39 9.91 19.21
N ASN A 214 6.14 9.43 19.38
CA ASN A 214 5.65 8.20 18.74
C ASN A 214 5.69 8.30 17.21
N LYS A 215 5.54 9.50 16.65
CA LYS A 215 5.64 9.77 15.20
C LYS A 215 7.04 9.57 14.62
N LEU A 216 8.06 9.54 15.46
CA LEU A 216 9.46 9.31 15.07
C LEU A 216 9.87 7.86 15.18
N ILE A 217 8.95 6.98 15.60
CA ILE A 217 9.19 5.55 15.78
C ILE A 217 8.50 4.82 14.64
N GLY A 218 9.30 4.17 13.79
CA GLY A 218 8.85 3.22 12.79
C GLY A 218 9.34 1.82 13.09
N PHE A 219 8.68 0.83 12.54
CA PHE A 219 9.04 -0.57 12.66
C PHE A 219 9.22 -1.21 11.28
N MET A 220 10.29 -1.98 11.11
CA MET A 220 10.47 -2.84 9.94
C MET A 220 10.13 -4.27 10.35
N ALA A 221 9.04 -4.80 9.81
CA ALA A 221 8.66 -6.21 9.97
C ALA A 221 9.36 -7.06 8.92
N THR A 222 9.87 -8.21 9.31
CA THR A 222 10.42 -9.21 8.39
C THR A 222 9.64 -10.52 8.54
N LEU A 223 9.32 -11.14 7.42
CA LEU A 223 8.59 -12.41 7.34
C LEU A 223 9.37 -13.39 6.47
N ASP A 224 9.59 -14.59 6.97
CA ASP A 224 10.08 -15.71 6.17
C ASP A 224 8.88 -16.47 5.60
N ILE A 225 8.81 -16.57 4.26
CA ILE A 225 7.75 -17.25 3.56
C ILE A 225 8.31 -18.52 2.95
N THR A 226 7.70 -19.66 3.26
CA THR A 226 8.13 -20.96 2.76
C THR A 226 6.99 -21.67 2.04
N LYS A 227 7.25 -22.12 0.80
CA LYS A 227 6.33 -22.96 0.03
C LYS A 227 6.77 -24.41 0.15
N THR A 228 5.91 -25.26 0.71
CA THR A 228 6.15 -26.70 0.76
C THR A 228 5.39 -27.38 -0.39
N VAL A 229 6.11 -28.11 -1.24
CA VAL A 229 5.51 -28.89 -2.32
C VAL A 229 5.52 -30.36 -1.90
N SER A 230 4.34 -30.98 -1.81
CA SER A 230 4.26 -32.44 -1.59
C SER A 230 4.68 -33.18 -2.87
N LYS A 231 5.40 -34.31 -2.72
CA LYS A 231 5.84 -35.15 -3.86
C LYS A 231 4.70 -35.85 -4.59
N ASP A 232 3.48 -35.77 -4.09
CA ASP A 232 2.32 -36.47 -4.63
C ASP A 232 1.60 -35.73 -5.77
N ASN A 233 2.14 -34.58 -6.21
CA ASN A 233 1.60 -33.75 -7.31
C ASN A 233 2.52 -33.68 -8.53
N GLU A 234 3.40 -34.68 -8.74
CA GLU A 234 4.12 -34.91 -10.01
C GLU A 234 3.39 -35.86 -10.93
#